data_73da6929728ec8bff371c6d8d11c4ff3
#
_entry.id   73da6929728ec8bff371c6d8d11c4ff3
#
_cell.length_a   1.000
_cell.length_b   1.000
_cell.length_c   1.000
_cell.angle_alpha   90.00
_cell.angle_beta   90.00
_cell.angle_gamma   90.00
#
_symmetry.space_group_name_H-M   'P 1'
#
loop_
_entity.id
_entity.type
_entity.pdbx_description
1 polymer ?
#
loop_
_entity_poly.entity_id
_entity_poly.type
_entity_poly.pdbx_seq_one_letter_code
_entity_poly.pdbx_strand_id
1 'polypeptide(L)'
;YEIGVRLVGSEMCIRDSYLHSQALQEYQNIRKAEKNGTKIDNLSYPAMTYLYLIAISGERVPSANEAAYRYFLSMVGKNLSSNAMGVKAQSAIILQKAGRTAEANEFIASIKEHLVQTDERGAYFAFYERPFLWGTQPISVHVEVMEALRMAGGNDALVEEMKLWLLKQKQTTSWNSPVATADAIYALLCQGSDLLASRGDVRIVLGRKVLETFSPAKTTVPELGYIKESFAEGSPELRAKSITVEKRDAGIAWGAVYAQYLSPISDVKQQGGELAVEKKLYVERTLTGGKKELQPITASTQLAVGDKVVSRLTIRLDRAMDFVQLKDQRGACFEPMNSLSGYRWNGGIGYYVEIEDASTNFFFDSLSKGVYVLEYSYRVARSGQYEAGLATIQCAYAPEYAAHSASVKVEVE
;
A
#
# COMPACT_ATOMS: atom_id res chain seq x y z
N TYR A 1 -38.81 3.28 -6.33
CA TYR A 1 -38.15 4.04 -7.41
C TYR A 1 -37.79 3.03 -8.49
N GLU A 2 -38.69 2.84 -9.47
CA GLU A 2 -38.35 2.18 -10.72
C GLU A 2 -37.51 3.16 -11.54
N ILE A 3 -36.18 2.99 -11.47
CA ILE A 3 -35.30 3.52 -12.51
C ILE A 3 -35.63 2.69 -13.74
N GLY A 4 -36.41 3.28 -14.66
CA GLY A 4 -36.91 2.56 -15.81
C GLY A 4 -35.75 2.01 -16.64
N VAL A 5 -35.76 0.72 -16.90
CA VAL A 5 -34.82 -0.03 -17.75
C VAL A 5 -34.60 0.65 -19.13
N ARG A 6 -35.51 1.51 -19.55
CA ARG A 6 -35.39 2.36 -20.74
C ARG A 6 -34.37 3.48 -20.67
N LEU A 7 -34.12 4.05 -19.46
CA LEU A 7 -33.13 5.11 -19.29
C LEU A 7 -31.67 4.54 -19.36
N VAL A 8 -31.46 3.38 -18.74
CA VAL A 8 -30.13 2.71 -18.78
C VAL A 8 -29.80 2.29 -20.21
N GLY A 9 -30.76 1.77 -20.99
CA GLY A 9 -30.55 1.41 -22.38
C GLY A 9 -30.26 2.61 -23.30
N SER A 10 -30.93 3.76 -23.09
CA SER A 10 -30.70 4.97 -23.89
C SER A 10 -29.33 5.62 -23.57
N GLU A 11 -28.89 5.65 -22.34
CA GLU A 11 -27.57 6.18 -21.94
C GLU A 11 -26.45 5.32 -22.51
N MET A 12 -26.59 4.00 -22.51
CA MET A 12 -25.61 3.10 -23.14
C MET A 12 -25.53 3.35 -24.65
N CYS A 13 -26.64 3.45 -25.35
CA CYS A 13 -26.66 3.76 -26.78
C CYS A 13 -26.04 5.12 -27.13
N ILE A 14 -26.24 6.15 -26.29
CA ILE A 14 -25.61 7.48 -26.47
C ILE A 14 -24.10 7.36 -26.30
N ARG A 15 -23.65 6.68 -25.27
CA ARG A 15 -22.23 6.46 -25.00
C ARG A 15 -21.55 5.72 -26.16
N ASP A 16 -22.14 4.62 -26.62
CA ASP A 16 -21.57 3.78 -27.66
C ASP A 16 -21.51 4.52 -29.01
N SER A 17 -22.59 5.25 -29.37
CA SER A 17 -22.58 6.09 -30.57
C SER A 17 -21.56 7.22 -30.50
N TYR A 18 -21.33 7.80 -29.32
CA TYR A 18 -20.30 8.80 -29.10
C TYR A 18 -18.90 8.21 -29.34
N LEU A 19 -18.60 7.04 -28.74
CA LEU A 19 -17.31 6.36 -28.90
C LEU A 19 -17.03 6.02 -30.37
N HIS A 20 -18.01 5.49 -31.08
CA HIS A 20 -17.88 5.19 -32.50
C HIS A 20 -17.62 6.45 -33.32
N SER A 21 -18.32 7.55 -33.02
CA SER A 21 -18.14 8.83 -33.74
C SER A 21 -16.75 9.41 -33.47
N GLN A 22 -16.27 9.37 -32.23
CA GLN A 22 -14.94 9.85 -31.87
C GLN A 22 -13.84 9.01 -32.55
N ALA A 23 -14.00 7.69 -32.58
CA ALA A 23 -13.05 6.82 -33.26
C ALA A 23 -12.97 7.10 -34.78
N LEU A 24 -14.12 7.36 -35.40
CA LEU A 24 -14.17 7.71 -36.82
C LEU A 24 -13.50 9.06 -37.10
N GLN A 25 -13.77 10.06 -36.26
CA GLN A 25 -13.15 11.39 -36.36
C GLN A 25 -11.64 11.29 -36.18
N GLU A 26 -11.18 10.53 -35.19
CA GLU A 26 -9.76 10.30 -34.93
C GLU A 26 -9.08 9.63 -36.12
N TYR A 27 -9.70 8.61 -36.70
CA TYR A 27 -9.20 7.98 -37.92
C TYR A 27 -9.07 8.96 -39.09
N GLN A 28 -10.09 9.80 -39.31
CA GLN A 28 -10.05 10.84 -40.35
C GLN A 28 -8.92 11.83 -40.13
N ASN A 29 -8.70 12.27 -38.88
CA ASN A 29 -7.61 13.17 -38.50
C ASN A 29 -6.24 12.54 -38.78
N ILE A 30 -6.04 11.28 -38.40
CA ILE A 30 -4.83 10.52 -38.67
C ILE A 30 -4.59 10.41 -40.17
N ARG A 31 -5.60 10.01 -40.96
CA ARG A 31 -5.47 9.87 -42.41
C ARG A 31 -5.16 11.20 -43.10
N LYS A 32 -5.69 12.31 -42.58
CA LYS A 32 -5.36 13.66 -43.04
C LYS A 32 -3.92 14.03 -42.74
N ALA A 33 -3.44 13.73 -41.52
CA ALA A 33 -2.06 13.97 -41.13
C ALA A 33 -1.07 13.18 -42.00
N GLU A 34 -1.35 11.89 -42.26
CA GLU A 34 -0.53 11.05 -43.13
C GLU A 34 -0.47 11.60 -44.57
N LYS A 35 -1.60 12.07 -45.12
CA LYS A 35 -1.61 12.71 -46.43
C LYS A 35 -0.76 13.97 -46.50
N ASN A 36 -0.61 14.67 -45.37
CA ASN A 36 0.25 15.84 -45.24
C ASN A 36 1.72 15.46 -44.92
N GLY A 37 2.09 14.19 -45.01
CA GLY A 37 3.47 13.72 -44.80
C GLY A 37 3.82 13.46 -43.35
N THR A 38 2.88 13.53 -42.40
CA THR A 38 3.15 13.20 -40.99
C THR A 38 3.21 11.68 -40.82
N LYS A 39 4.33 11.19 -40.29
CA LYS A 39 4.46 9.79 -39.92
C LYS A 39 3.77 9.52 -38.57
N ILE A 40 2.91 8.53 -38.54
CA ILE A 40 2.22 8.10 -37.31
C ILE A 40 2.92 6.85 -36.77
N ASP A 41 3.69 7.05 -35.69
CA ASP A 41 4.45 5.94 -35.07
C ASP A 41 3.67 5.24 -33.96
N ASN A 42 2.79 5.97 -33.26
CA ASN A 42 2.01 5.43 -32.15
C ASN A 42 0.53 5.78 -32.31
N LEU A 43 -0.33 4.91 -31.76
CA LEU A 43 -1.75 5.22 -31.62
C LEU A 43 -1.98 6.30 -30.58
N SER A 44 -2.96 7.17 -30.85
CA SER A 44 -3.45 8.13 -29.87
C SER A 44 -4.22 7.44 -28.74
N TYR A 45 -4.33 8.12 -27.61
CA TYR A 45 -5.11 7.63 -26.48
C TYR A 45 -6.58 7.30 -26.86
N PRO A 46 -7.33 8.14 -27.61
CA PRO A 46 -8.67 7.79 -28.04
C PRO A 46 -8.76 6.52 -28.90
N ALA A 47 -7.79 6.31 -29.80
CA ALA A 47 -7.75 5.13 -30.65
C ALA A 47 -7.49 3.85 -29.84
N MET A 48 -6.55 3.92 -28.86
CA MET A 48 -6.28 2.79 -27.94
C MET A 48 -7.48 2.49 -27.06
N THR A 49 -8.09 3.52 -26.46
CA THR A 49 -9.30 3.35 -25.63
C THR A 49 -10.45 2.71 -26.41
N TYR A 50 -10.65 3.13 -27.65
CA TYR A 50 -11.67 2.54 -28.53
C TYR A 50 -11.42 1.05 -28.76
N LEU A 51 -10.21 0.67 -29.16
CA LEU A 51 -9.85 -0.75 -29.36
C LEU A 51 -10.02 -1.57 -28.09
N TYR A 52 -9.58 -1.04 -26.97
CA TYR A 52 -9.66 -1.71 -25.68
C TYR A 52 -11.11 -1.94 -25.25
N LEU A 53 -11.96 -0.91 -25.35
CA LEU A 53 -13.38 -1.03 -25.02
C LEU A 53 -14.10 -2.05 -25.90
N ILE A 54 -13.85 -2.06 -27.23
CA ILE A 54 -14.39 -3.08 -28.13
C ILE A 54 -13.89 -4.48 -27.74
N ALA A 55 -12.61 -4.61 -27.37
CA ALA A 55 -12.03 -5.89 -26.96
C ALA A 55 -12.65 -6.46 -25.68
N ILE A 56 -12.93 -5.62 -24.67
CA ILE A 56 -13.47 -6.07 -23.38
C ILE A 56 -14.99 -6.22 -23.41
N SER A 57 -15.72 -5.34 -24.11
CA SER A 57 -17.19 -5.41 -24.21
C SER A 57 -17.65 -6.54 -25.14
N GLY A 58 -16.83 -6.91 -26.10
CA GLY A 58 -17.21 -7.85 -27.17
C GLY A 58 -18.26 -7.28 -28.14
N GLU A 59 -18.45 -5.96 -28.14
CA GLU A 59 -19.38 -5.31 -29.04
C GLU A 59 -18.97 -5.45 -30.49
N ARG A 60 -20.00 -5.51 -31.37
CA ARG A 60 -19.79 -5.57 -32.81
C ARG A 60 -19.40 -4.19 -33.33
N VAL A 61 -18.30 -4.11 -34.06
CA VAL A 61 -17.86 -2.87 -34.72
C VAL A 61 -18.87 -2.51 -35.81
N PRO A 62 -19.46 -1.30 -35.81
CA PRO A 62 -20.32 -0.85 -36.90
C PRO A 62 -19.56 -0.81 -38.22
N SER A 63 -20.28 -1.07 -39.33
CA SER A 63 -19.70 -1.09 -40.68
C SER A 63 -18.96 0.23 -41.03
N ALA A 64 -19.50 1.36 -40.58
CA ALA A 64 -18.87 2.68 -40.76
C ALA A 64 -17.52 2.80 -40.08
N ASN A 65 -17.28 2.06 -38.99
CA ASN A 65 -16.03 2.10 -38.18
C ASN A 65 -15.06 0.99 -38.55
N GLU A 66 -15.41 0.02 -39.39
CA GLU A 66 -14.52 -1.11 -39.69
C GLU A 66 -13.15 -0.69 -40.24
N ALA A 67 -13.12 0.32 -41.12
CA ALA A 67 -11.84 0.82 -41.67
C ALA A 67 -10.95 1.44 -40.58
N ALA A 68 -11.55 2.20 -39.66
CA ALA A 68 -10.84 2.78 -38.51
C ALA A 68 -10.33 1.69 -37.57
N TYR A 69 -11.19 0.72 -37.22
CA TYR A 69 -10.83 -0.40 -36.35
C TYR A 69 -9.65 -1.22 -36.92
N ARG A 70 -9.72 -1.61 -38.19
CA ARG A 70 -8.64 -2.37 -38.85
C ARG A 70 -7.33 -1.59 -38.90
N TYR A 71 -7.40 -0.30 -39.20
CA TYR A 71 -6.24 0.58 -39.20
C TYR A 71 -5.60 0.65 -37.80
N PHE A 72 -6.39 0.96 -36.77
CA PHE A 72 -5.90 1.02 -35.41
C PHE A 72 -5.31 -0.32 -34.94
N LEU A 73 -5.99 -1.43 -35.19
CA LEU A 73 -5.53 -2.76 -34.86
C LEU A 73 -4.18 -3.12 -35.52
N SER A 74 -3.95 -2.65 -36.76
CA SER A 74 -2.67 -2.85 -37.47
C SER A 74 -1.49 -2.13 -36.81
N MET A 75 -1.78 -1.09 -36.04
CA MET A 75 -0.77 -0.26 -35.37
C MET A 75 -0.42 -0.76 -33.97
N VAL A 76 -1.26 -1.59 -33.33
CA VAL A 76 -1.09 -2.01 -31.92
C VAL A 76 0.28 -2.66 -31.67
N GLY A 77 0.78 -3.46 -32.59
CA GLY A 77 2.09 -4.14 -32.47
C GLY A 77 3.26 -3.17 -32.23
N LYS A 78 3.18 -1.92 -32.71
CA LYS A 78 4.21 -0.89 -32.51
C LYS A 78 4.36 -0.48 -31.03
N ASN A 79 3.32 -0.70 -30.22
CA ASN A 79 3.35 -0.37 -28.79
C ASN A 79 4.29 -1.27 -27.96
N LEU A 80 4.86 -2.32 -28.54
CA LEU A 80 5.79 -3.20 -27.84
C LEU A 80 7.02 -2.45 -27.32
N SER A 81 7.47 -1.41 -28.01
CA SER A 81 8.56 -0.53 -27.58
C SER A 81 8.15 0.50 -26.51
N SER A 82 6.88 0.60 -26.15
CA SER A 82 6.40 1.53 -25.12
C SER A 82 6.95 1.14 -23.74
N ASN A 83 7.33 2.14 -22.95
CA ASN A 83 7.69 1.97 -21.55
C ASN A 83 6.46 1.99 -20.60
N ALA A 84 5.27 2.30 -21.12
CA ALA A 84 4.04 2.36 -20.33
C ALA A 84 3.41 0.98 -20.20
N MET A 85 3.40 0.40 -19.01
CA MET A 85 2.86 -0.95 -18.76
C MET A 85 1.38 -1.07 -19.06
N GLY A 86 0.57 -0.04 -18.79
CA GLY A 86 -0.85 -0.03 -19.17
C GLY A 86 -1.04 -0.15 -20.68
N VAL A 87 -0.25 0.59 -21.48
CA VAL A 87 -0.30 0.47 -22.94
C VAL A 87 0.07 -0.93 -23.42
N LYS A 88 1.06 -1.57 -22.79
CA LYS A 88 1.42 -2.96 -23.11
C LYS A 88 0.32 -3.94 -22.72
N ALA A 89 -0.27 -3.78 -21.53
CA ALA A 89 -1.36 -4.63 -21.05
C ALA A 89 -2.59 -4.53 -21.96
N GLN A 90 -3.05 -3.32 -22.25
CA GLN A 90 -4.15 -3.08 -23.18
C GLN A 90 -3.85 -3.64 -24.57
N SER A 91 -2.63 -3.47 -25.09
CA SER A 91 -2.22 -4.03 -26.37
C SER A 91 -2.28 -5.56 -26.39
N ALA A 92 -1.81 -6.21 -25.33
CA ALA A 92 -1.90 -7.67 -25.18
C ALA A 92 -3.36 -8.15 -25.19
N ILE A 93 -4.25 -7.48 -24.44
CA ILE A 93 -5.68 -7.80 -24.39
C ILE A 93 -6.34 -7.63 -25.75
N ILE A 94 -6.09 -6.51 -26.43
CA ILE A 94 -6.63 -6.22 -27.76
C ILE A 94 -6.19 -7.31 -28.77
N LEU A 95 -4.90 -7.62 -28.79
CA LEU A 95 -4.35 -8.62 -29.71
C LEU A 95 -4.86 -10.02 -29.42
N GLN A 96 -4.99 -10.40 -28.14
CA GLN A 96 -5.53 -11.69 -27.74
C GLN A 96 -6.98 -11.85 -28.20
N LYS A 97 -7.83 -10.82 -28.00
CA LYS A 97 -9.22 -10.80 -28.45
C LYS A 97 -9.35 -10.77 -29.97
N ALA A 98 -8.39 -10.19 -30.67
CA ALA A 98 -8.33 -10.19 -32.12
C ALA A 98 -7.78 -11.51 -32.73
N GLY A 99 -7.44 -12.51 -31.90
CA GLY A 99 -6.88 -13.80 -32.35
C GLY A 99 -5.38 -13.74 -32.72
N ARG A 100 -4.69 -12.63 -32.44
CA ARG A 100 -3.24 -12.44 -32.69
C ARG A 100 -2.42 -12.87 -31.48
N THR A 101 -2.61 -14.12 -31.04
CA THR A 101 -2.05 -14.66 -29.78
C THR A 101 -0.54 -14.62 -29.73
N ALA A 102 0.15 -14.88 -30.84
CA ALA A 102 1.62 -14.84 -30.87
C ALA A 102 2.16 -13.44 -30.51
N GLU A 103 1.60 -12.40 -31.10
CA GLU A 103 1.97 -11.03 -30.81
C GLU A 103 1.55 -10.59 -29.40
N ALA A 104 0.37 -11.02 -28.94
CA ALA A 104 -0.05 -10.78 -27.56
C ALA A 104 0.96 -11.34 -26.55
N ASN A 105 1.50 -12.54 -26.82
CA ASN A 105 2.49 -13.18 -25.94
C ASN A 105 3.83 -12.43 -25.91
N GLU A 106 4.23 -11.72 -26.95
CA GLU A 106 5.41 -10.86 -26.93
C GLU A 106 5.23 -9.71 -25.93
N PHE A 107 4.04 -9.11 -25.88
CA PHE A 107 3.71 -8.10 -24.87
C PHE A 107 3.72 -8.68 -23.45
N ILE A 108 3.15 -9.86 -23.25
CA ILE A 108 3.18 -10.57 -21.97
C ILE A 108 4.61 -10.86 -21.51
N ALA A 109 5.47 -11.32 -22.41
CA ALA A 109 6.88 -11.55 -22.10
C ALA A 109 7.56 -10.25 -21.67
N SER A 110 7.35 -9.17 -22.42
CA SER A 110 7.91 -7.85 -22.10
C SER A 110 7.38 -7.26 -20.77
N ILE A 111 6.12 -7.52 -20.41
CA ILE A 111 5.57 -7.13 -19.12
C ILE A 111 6.26 -7.89 -17.98
N LYS A 112 6.44 -9.21 -18.13
CA LYS A 112 7.05 -10.06 -17.10
C LYS A 112 8.51 -9.68 -16.79
N GLU A 113 9.26 -9.17 -17.76
CA GLU A 113 10.63 -8.70 -17.55
C GLU A 113 10.75 -7.55 -16.54
N HIS A 114 9.67 -6.81 -16.31
CA HIS A 114 9.65 -5.67 -15.41
C HIS A 114 9.02 -5.97 -14.05
N LEU A 115 8.50 -7.18 -13.84
CA LEU A 115 7.90 -7.58 -12.57
C LEU A 115 8.97 -7.91 -11.54
N VAL A 116 8.76 -7.42 -10.34
CA VAL A 116 9.52 -7.78 -9.14
C VAL A 116 8.65 -8.72 -8.32
N GLN A 117 9.22 -9.83 -7.85
CA GLN A 117 8.55 -10.81 -7.01
C GLN A 117 9.27 -10.90 -5.67
N THR A 118 8.51 -10.81 -4.59
CA THR A 118 9.01 -10.99 -3.22
C THR A 118 7.98 -11.76 -2.40
N ASP A 119 8.44 -12.61 -1.50
CA ASP A 119 7.55 -13.39 -0.60
C ASP A 119 6.66 -12.46 0.25
N GLU A 120 7.19 -11.30 0.62
CA GLU A 120 6.50 -10.36 1.48
C GLU A 120 5.43 -9.54 0.76
N ARG A 121 5.69 -9.09 -0.47
CA ARG A 121 4.81 -8.17 -1.22
C ARG A 121 4.09 -8.81 -2.40
N GLY A 122 4.45 -10.04 -2.75
CA GLY A 122 4.01 -10.69 -3.97
C GLY A 122 4.67 -10.08 -5.21
N ALA A 123 3.96 -10.06 -6.35
CA ALA A 123 4.45 -9.57 -7.63
C ALA A 123 3.94 -8.16 -7.94
N TYR A 124 4.84 -7.26 -8.32
CA TYR A 124 4.52 -5.86 -8.59
C TYR A 124 5.57 -5.18 -9.48
N PHE A 125 5.37 -3.90 -9.82
CA PHE A 125 6.33 -3.12 -10.59
C PHE A 125 7.04 -2.09 -9.70
N ALA A 126 8.37 -2.13 -9.65
CA ALA A 126 9.16 -1.23 -8.81
C ALA A 126 8.98 0.26 -9.14
N PHE A 127 8.59 0.61 -10.36
CA PHE A 127 8.35 2.01 -10.74
C PHE A 127 7.07 2.61 -10.10
N TYR A 128 6.18 1.81 -9.54
CA TYR A 128 5.03 2.32 -8.76
C TYR A 128 5.46 3.01 -7.46
N GLU A 129 6.65 2.72 -6.98
CA GLU A 129 7.21 3.34 -5.78
C GLU A 129 7.79 4.75 -6.02
N ARG A 130 7.81 5.22 -7.27
CA ARG A 130 8.27 6.57 -7.60
C ARG A 130 7.22 7.61 -7.21
N PRO A 131 7.64 8.86 -6.87
CA PRO A 131 6.71 9.94 -6.60
C PRO A 131 5.71 10.10 -7.73
N PHE A 132 4.49 10.46 -7.37
CA PHE A 132 3.35 10.67 -8.25
C PHE A 132 3.73 11.44 -9.52
N LEU A 133 3.62 10.79 -10.66
CA LEU A 133 3.62 11.44 -11.96
C LEU A 133 2.15 11.60 -12.39
N TRP A 134 1.76 12.82 -12.73
CA TRP A 134 0.43 13.11 -13.26
C TRP A 134 0.07 12.13 -14.37
N GLY A 135 -1.04 11.42 -14.20
CA GLY A 135 -1.55 10.44 -15.17
C GLY A 135 -1.14 8.99 -14.94
N THR A 136 -0.31 8.67 -13.94
CA THR A 136 -0.08 7.27 -13.55
C THR A 136 -1.13 6.84 -12.52
N GLN A 137 -1.88 5.80 -12.85
CA GLN A 137 -2.80 5.14 -11.93
C GLN A 137 -2.28 3.73 -11.64
N PRO A 138 -1.37 3.57 -10.67
CA PRO A 138 -0.67 2.30 -10.44
C PRO A 138 -1.62 1.12 -10.23
N ILE A 139 -2.72 1.33 -9.50
CA ILE A 139 -3.71 0.30 -9.21
C ILE A 139 -4.42 -0.15 -10.50
N SER A 140 -4.95 0.78 -11.29
CA SER A 140 -5.64 0.47 -12.54
C SER A 140 -4.72 -0.23 -13.54
N VAL A 141 -3.48 0.26 -13.70
CA VAL A 141 -2.47 -0.39 -14.55
C VAL A 141 -2.13 -1.80 -14.05
N HIS A 142 -2.02 -1.99 -12.74
CA HIS A 142 -1.77 -3.30 -12.14
C HIS A 142 -2.91 -4.27 -12.47
N VAL A 143 -4.15 -3.84 -12.35
CA VAL A 143 -5.35 -4.64 -12.67
C VAL A 143 -5.41 -4.97 -14.17
N GLU A 144 -5.11 -4.02 -15.05
CA GLU A 144 -5.02 -4.28 -16.51
C GLU A 144 -3.95 -5.33 -16.85
N VAL A 145 -2.81 -5.30 -16.17
CA VAL A 145 -1.75 -6.32 -16.33
C VAL A 145 -2.22 -7.68 -15.83
N MET A 146 -2.88 -7.75 -14.67
CA MET A 146 -3.46 -9.00 -14.16
C MET A 146 -4.44 -9.60 -15.17
N GLU A 147 -5.29 -8.79 -15.78
CA GLU A 147 -6.23 -9.24 -16.80
C GLU A 147 -5.53 -9.75 -18.05
N ALA A 148 -4.52 -9.04 -18.54
CA ALA A 148 -3.71 -9.46 -19.68
C ALA A 148 -3.02 -10.82 -19.43
N LEU A 149 -2.45 -11.01 -18.25
CA LEU A 149 -1.80 -12.26 -17.84
C LEU A 149 -2.80 -13.41 -17.75
N ARG A 150 -3.98 -13.18 -17.18
CA ARG A 150 -5.05 -14.17 -17.09
C ARG A 150 -5.54 -14.60 -18.47
N MET A 151 -5.77 -13.63 -19.35
CA MET A 151 -6.23 -13.91 -20.71
C MET A 151 -5.22 -14.67 -21.56
N ALA A 152 -3.93 -14.45 -21.33
CA ALA A 152 -2.87 -15.20 -21.99
C ALA A 152 -2.79 -16.67 -21.51
N GLY A 153 -3.31 -16.97 -20.32
CA GLY A 153 -3.30 -18.30 -19.71
C GLY A 153 -1.95 -18.70 -19.11
N GLY A 154 -1.96 -19.69 -18.23
CA GLY A 154 -0.75 -20.24 -17.60
C GLY A 154 -0.03 -19.30 -16.64
N ASN A 155 -0.72 -18.27 -16.11
CA ASN A 155 -0.15 -17.26 -15.23
C ASN A 155 -0.88 -17.18 -13.88
N ASP A 156 -1.68 -18.17 -13.52
CA ASP A 156 -2.57 -18.09 -12.36
C ASP A 156 -1.80 -17.83 -11.05
N ALA A 157 -0.67 -18.50 -10.83
CA ALA A 157 0.18 -18.28 -9.66
C ALA A 157 0.69 -16.82 -9.59
N LEU A 158 1.11 -16.26 -10.72
CA LEU A 158 1.59 -14.88 -10.80
C LEU A 158 0.46 -13.88 -10.51
N VAL A 159 -0.74 -14.14 -11.02
CA VAL A 159 -1.93 -13.33 -10.75
C VAL A 159 -2.27 -13.34 -9.25
N GLU A 160 -2.16 -14.48 -8.57
CA GLU A 160 -2.37 -14.56 -7.11
C GLU A 160 -1.32 -13.76 -6.32
N GLU A 161 -0.05 -13.79 -6.73
CA GLU A 161 0.98 -12.94 -6.15
C GLU A 161 0.71 -11.45 -6.39
N MET A 162 0.20 -11.08 -7.55
CA MET A 162 -0.20 -9.71 -7.86
C MET A 162 -1.40 -9.24 -7.00
N LYS A 163 -2.34 -10.14 -6.67
CA LYS A 163 -3.42 -9.84 -5.71
C LYS A 163 -2.88 -9.53 -4.32
N LEU A 164 -1.82 -10.21 -3.87
CA LEU A 164 -1.20 -9.93 -2.57
C LEU A 164 -0.69 -8.49 -2.52
N TRP A 165 0.02 -8.03 -3.57
CA TRP A 165 0.45 -6.65 -3.65
C TRP A 165 -0.73 -5.67 -3.61
N LEU A 166 -1.78 -5.96 -4.38
CA LEU A 166 -2.97 -5.11 -4.46
C LEU A 166 -3.64 -4.95 -3.09
N LEU A 167 -3.77 -6.02 -2.31
CA LEU A 167 -4.29 -5.99 -0.94
C LEU A 167 -3.41 -5.14 -0.01
N LYS A 168 -2.10 -5.26 -0.11
CA LYS A 168 -1.15 -4.48 0.70
C LYS A 168 -1.11 -2.99 0.32
N GLN A 169 -1.63 -2.59 -0.84
CA GLN A 169 -1.79 -1.17 -1.19
C GLN A 169 -2.98 -0.49 -0.49
N LYS A 170 -3.89 -1.27 0.07
CA LYS A 170 -5.04 -0.74 0.81
C LYS A 170 -4.61 -0.38 2.23
N GLN A 171 -4.43 0.90 2.52
CA GLN A 171 -4.02 1.43 3.83
C GLN A 171 -5.19 2.11 4.59
N THR A 172 -6.35 2.24 3.94
CA THR A 172 -7.59 2.76 4.52
C THR A 172 -8.74 1.81 4.21
N THR A 173 -9.98 2.28 4.25
CA THR A 173 -11.15 1.51 3.83
C THR A 173 -11.27 1.34 2.31
N SER A 174 -10.48 2.10 1.54
CA SER A 174 -10.49 2.11 0.07
C SER A 174 -9.08 2.29 -0.48
N TRP A 175 -8.89 2.12 -1.79
CA TRP A 175 -7.68 2.55 -2.49
C TRP A 175 -7.72 4.06 -2.77
N ASN A 176 -6.66 4.62 -3.31
CA ASN A 176 -6.41 6.05 -3.45
C ASN A 176 -7.41 6.85 -4.32
N SER A 177 -8.32 6.17 -5.00
CA SER A 177 -9.42 6.81 -5.74
C SER A 177 -10.63 5.88 -5.89
N PRO A 178 -11.83 6.39 -6.19
CA PRO A 178 -13.00 5.54 -6.48
C PRO A 178 -12.78 4.58 -7.65
N VAL A 179 -12.10 5.04 -8.71
CA VAL A 179 -11.77 4.20 -9.88
C VAL A 179 -10.82 3.09 -9.47
N ALA A 180 -9.70 3.42 -8.80
CA ALA A 180 -8.76 2.43 -8.30
C ALA A 180 -9.43 1.43 -7.33
N THR A 181 -10.38 1.89 -6.52
CA THR A 181 -11.15 1.01 -5.62
C THR A 181 -12.03 0.04 -6.40
N ALA A 182 -12.73 0.51 -7.44
CA ALA A 182 -13.54 -0.35 -8.29
C ALA A 182 -12.68 -1.39 -9.03
N ASP A 183 -11.57 -0.96 -9.61
CA ASP A 183 -10.63 -1.84 -10.33
C ASP A 183 -10.04 -2.90 -9.39
N ALA A 184 -9.62 -2.50 -8.18
CA ALA A 184 -9.07 -3.41 -7.19
C ALA A 184 -10.11 -4.45 -6.73
N ILE A 185 -11.35 -4.03 -6.45
CA ILE A 185 -12.45 -4.94 -6.08
C ILE A 185 -12.72 -5.91 -7.23
N TYR A 186 -12.80 -5.42 -8.45
CA TYR A 186 -12.98 -6.26 -9.64
C TYR A 186 -11.87 -7.31 -9.75
N ALA A 187 -10.61 -6.89 -9.63
CA ALA A 187 -9.47 -7.81 -9.71
C ALA A 187 -9.48 -8.88 -8.61
N LEU A 188 -9.85 -8.49 -7.39
CA LEU A 188 -9.88 -9.42 -6.25
C LEU A 188 -11.03 -10.43 -6.34
N LEU A 189 -12.19 -10.02 -6.84
CA LEU A 189 -13.39 -10.86 -6.85
C LEU A 189 -13.60 -11.60 -8.18
N CYS A 190 -13.16 -11.03 -9.32
CA CYS A 190 -13.47 -11.54 -10.64
C CYS A 190 -12.26 -12.12 -11.38
N GLN A 191 -11.05 -11.96 -10.85
CA GLN A 191 -9.83 -12.47 -11.47
C GLN A 191 -9.15 -13.51 -10.59
N GLY A 192 -8.59 -14.57 -11.19
CA GLY A 192 -7.89 -15.63 -10.48
C GLY A 192 -8.81 -16.54 -9.65
N SER A 193 -8.36 -16.95 -8.46
CA SER A 193 -9.16 -17.77 -7.56
C SER A 193 -10.37 -16.99 -7.02
N ASP A 194 -11.52 -17.66 -6.97
CA ASP A 194 -12.73 -17.09 -6.37
C ASP A 194 -12.55 -16.98 -4.85
N LEU A 195 -12.24 -15.77 -4.36
CA LEU A 195 -12.10 -15.51 -2.93
C LEU A 195 -13.42 -15.66 -2.16
N LEU A 196 -14.57 -15.58 -2.84
CA LEU A 196 -15.90 -15.78 -2.24
C LEU A 196 -16.32 -17.25 -2.20
N ALA A 197 -15.63 -18.14 -2.92
CA ALA A 197 -15.88 -19.57 -2.87
C ALA A 197 -15.53 -20.19 -1.52
N SER A 198 -14.71 -19.54 -0.72
CA SER A 198 -14.36 -19.98 0.61
C SER A 198 -15.57 -19.89 1.54
N ARG A 199 -15.95 -21.02 2.11
CA ARG A 199 -16.92 -21.08 3.20
C ARG A 199 -16.30 -20.72 4.55
N GLY A 200 -15.00 -20.40 4.57
CA GLY A 200 -14.27 -20.08 5.78
C GLY A 200 -14.04 -21.27 6.69
N ASP A 201 -14.02 -22.52 6.18
CA ASP A 201 -13.78 -23.70 7.00
C ASP A 201 -12.31 -23.79 7.40
N VAL A 202 -12.02 -23.23 8.56
CA VAL A 202 -10.70 -23.21 9.17
C VAL A 202 -10.76 -23.86 10.54
N ARG A 203 -9.84 -24.80 10.78
CA ARG A 203 -9.60 -25.42 12.08
C ARG A 203 -8.30 -24.90 12.66
N ILE A 204 -8.35 -24.36 13.87
CA ILE A 204 -7.19 -23.85 14.59
C ILE A 204 -7.01 -24.71 15.85
N VAL A 205 -5.82 -25.26 16.02
CA VAL A 205 -5.46 -26.05 17.20
C VAL A 205 -4.39 -25.30 17.98
N LEU A 206 -4.70 -24.97 19.23
CA LEU A 206 -3.80 -24.32 20.16
C LEU A 206 -3.69 -25.17 21.44
N GLY A 207 -2.61 -25.93 21.55
CA GLY A 207 -2.46 -26.89 22.61
C GLY A 207 -3.56 -27.96 22.58
N ARG A 208 -4.44 -27.98 23.59
CA ARG A 208 -5.59 -28.89 23.65
C ARG A 208 -6.89 -28.27 23.13
N LYS A 209 -6.91 -26.97 22.90
CA LYS A 209 -8.09 -26.25 22.42
C LYS A 209 -8.18 -26.30 20.91
N VAL A 210 -9.36 -26.62 20.43
CA VAL A 210 -9.71 -26.65 19.02
C VAL A 210 -10.76 -25.56 18.78
N LEU A 211 -10.49 -24.71 17.82
CA LEU A 211 -11.40 -23.67 17.32
C LEU A 211 -11.77 -24.02 15.89
N GLU A 212 -13.06 -24.00 15.59
CA GLU A 212 -13.59 -24.26 14.25
C GLU A 212 -14.51 -23.12 13.83
N THR A 213 -14.26 -22.55 12.65
CA THR A 213 -15.03 -21.42 12.13
C THR A 213 -16.47 -21.79 11.82
N PHE A 214 -16.71 -23.05 11.48
CA PHE A 214 -18.04 -23.60 11.14
C PHE A 214 -18.87 -24.07 12.35
N SER A 215 -18.42 -23.86 13.57
CA SER A 215 -19.26 -24.18 14.73
C SER A 215 -20.33 -23.08 14.92
N PRO A 216 -21.63 -23.36 14.76
CA PRO A 216 -22.71 -22.37 14.83
C PRO A 216 -22.76 -21.58 16.14
N ALA A 217 -22.09 -22.07 17.18
CA ALA A 217 -22.07 -21.45 18.50
C ALA A 217 -20.95 -20.41 18.73
N LYS A 218 -20.02 -20.20 17.78
CA LYS A 218 -18.79 -19.47 18.02
C LYS A 218 -18.39 -18.42 16.97
N THR A 219 -19.17 -18.21 15.94
CA THR A 219 -18.93 -17.13 14.98
C THR A 219 -19.36 -15.81 15.58
N THR A 220 -18.42 -14.90 15.83
CA THR A 220 -18.70 -13.55 16.33
C THR A 220 -19.46 -12.72 15.31
N VAL A 221 -19.31 -13.04 14.02
CA VAL A 221 -20.07 -12.43 12.93
C VAL A 221 -20.53 -13.58 12.03
N PRO A 222 -21.82 -13.99 12.13
CA PRO A 222 -22.40 -14.96 11.21
C PRO A 222 -22.16 -14.53 9.75
N GLU A 223 -21.94 -15.49 8.86
CA GLU A 223 -21.76 -15.28 7.41
C GLU A 223 -20.39 -14.75 6.95
N LEU A 224 -19.56 -14.16 7.83
CA LEU A 224 -18.22 -13.69 7.45
C LEU A 224 -17.08 -14.66 7.81
N GLY A 225 -17.37 -15.79 8.45
CA GLY A 225 -16.37 -16.80 8.83
C GLY A 225 -15.26 -16.24 9.75
N TYR A 226 -15.59 -15.23 10.57
CA TYR A 226 -14.63 -14.56 11.46
C TYR A 226 -14.67 -15.16 12.86
N ILE A 227 -13.50 -15.56 13.39
CA ILE A 227 -13.31 -15.97 14.79
C ILE A 227 -12.30 -15.04 15.44
N LYS A 228 -12.63 -14.57 16.63
CA LYS A 228 -11.70 -13.92 17.56
C LYS A 228 -11.79 -14.61 18.91
N GLU A 229 -10.67 -15.13 19.38
CA GLU A 229 -10.54 -15.70 20.73
C GLU A 229 -9.47 -14.96 21.50
N SER A 230 -9.71 -14.78 22.80
CA SER A 230 -8.76 -14.18 23.73
C SER A 230 -8.54 -15.11 24.90
N PHE A 231 -7.29 -15.27 25.31
CA PHE A 231 -6.89 -16.11 26.41
C PHE A 231 -6.37 -15.24 27.54
N ALA A 232 -6.96 -15.38 28.72
CA ALA A 232 -6.51 -14.65 29.90
C ALA A 232 -5.16 -15.15 30.43
N GLU A 233 -4.49 -14.34 31.22
CA GLU A 233 -3.27 -14.72 31.92
C GLU A 233 -3.47 -16.04 32.71
N GLY A 234 -2.50 -16.94 32.63
CA GLY A 234 -2.55 -18.27 33.27
C GLY A 234 -3.32 -19.33 32.50
N SER A 235 -3.97 -19.03 31.39
CA SER A 235 -4.66 -20.02 30.54
C SER A 235 -3.68 -21.09 30.06
N PRO A 236 -4.12 -22.39 30.02
CA PRO A 236 -3.25 -23.49 29.55
C PRO A 236 -2.78 -23.29 28.11
N GLU A 237 -3.56 -22.61 27.29
CA GLU A 237 -3.29 -22.31 25.88
C GLU A 237 -2.04 -21.47 25.70
N LEU A 238 -1.73 -20.59 26.67
CA LEU A 238 -0.51 -19.74 26.64
C LEU A 238 0.79 -20.57 26.77
N ARG A 239 0.69 -21.83 27.17
CA ARG A 239 1.83 -22.76 27.23
C ARG A 239 2.00 -23.59 25.96
N ALA A 240 1.13 -23.40 24.97
CA ALA A 240 1.22 -24.10 23.69
C ALA A 240 2.50 -23.70 22.95
N LYS A 241 3.23 -24.69 22.47
CA LYS A 241 4.48 -24.48 21.71
C LYS A 241 4.26 -24.23 20.23
N SER A 242 3.06 -24.51 19.74
CA SER A 242 2.70 -24.36 18.34
C SER A 242 1.22 -24.07 18.18
N ILE A 243 0.91 -23.37 17.10
CA ILE A 243 -0.46 -23.18 16.61
C ILE A 243 -0.52 -23.88 15.26
N THR A 244 -1.50 -24.78 15.11
CA THR A 244 -1.74 -25.42 13.81
C THR A 244 -3.01 -24.83 13.22
N VAL A 245 -2.92 -24.36 11.99
CA VAL A 245 -4.05 -23.83 11.22
C VAL A 245 -4.25 -24.72 10.01
N GLU A 246 -5.43 -25.29 9.88
CA GLU A 246 -5.84 -26.16 8.79
C GLU A 246 -7.01 -25.52 8.04
N LYS A 247 -6.79 -25.14 6.78
CA LYS A 247 -7.83 -24.67 5.87
C LYS A 247 -8.40 -25.89 5.13
N ARG A 248 -9.71 -26.15 5.28
CA ARG A 248 -10.34 -27.38 4.78
C ARG A 248 -11.11 -27.21 3.49
N ASP A 249 -11.44 -25.97 3.13
CA ASP A 249 -12.12 -25.62 1.88
C ASP A 249 -11.24 -24.81 0.95
N ALA A 250 -11.70 -24.57 -0.28
CA ALA A 250 -11.01 -23.72 -1.27
C ALA A 250 -10.97 -22.26 -0.83
N GLY A 251 -10.07 -21.47 -1.42
CA GLY A 251 -9.94 -20.04 -1.18
C GLY A 251 -8.91 -19.70 -0.10
N ILE A 252 -8.86 -18.45 0.30
CA ILE A 252 -7.85 -17.88 1.20
C ILE A 252 -8.48 -17.60 2.57
N ALA A 253 -7.74 -17.86 3.64
CA ALA A 253 -8.06 -17.43 5.00
C ALA A 253 -6.92 -16.57 5.54
N TRP A 254 -7.26 -15.55 6.30
CA TRP A 254 -6.32 -14.64 6.94
C TRP A 254 -6.42 -14.82 8.45
N GLY A 255 -5.30 -14.74 9.14
CA GLY A 255 -5.27 -14.82 10.58
C GLY A 255 -4.05 -14.14 11.17
N ALA A 256 -4.19 -13.68 12.43
CA ALA A 256 -3.10 -13.11 13.19
C ALA A 256 -3.13 -13.62 14.63
N VAL A 257 -1.97 -13.74 15.23
CA VAL A 257 -1.79 -14.10 16.62
C VAL A 257 -1.11 -12.95 17.34
N TYR A 258 -1.73 -12.46 18.39
CA TYR A 258 -1.20 -11.37 19.20
C TYR A 258 -0.86 -11.89 20.58
N ALA A 259 0.35 -11.64 21.05
CA ALA A 259 0.76 -11.84 22.43
C ALA A 259 0.88 -10.48 23.13
N GLN A 260 0.17 -10.30 24.24
CA GLN A 260 0.29 -9.11 25.09
C GLN A 260 0.91 -9.54 26.42
N TYR A 261 1.96 -8.85 26.81
CA TYR A 261 2.65 -9.06 28.08
C TYR A 261 3.20 -7.74 28.62
N LEU A 262 3.33 -7.67 29.94
CA LEU A 262 4.00 -6.57 30.59
C LEU A 262 5.50 -6.85 30.64
N SER A 263 6.31 -5.87 30.26
CA SER A 263 7.76 -5.92 30.34
C SER A 263 8.27 -4.59 30.86
N PRO A 264 9.35 -4.57 31.66
CA PRO A 264 10.04 -3.32 31.95
C PRO A 264 10.45 -2.65 30.65
N ILE A 265 10.32 -1.32 30.61
CA ILE A 265 10.56 -0.55 29.38
C ILE A 265 12.02 -0.66 28.93
N SER A 266 12.95 -0.88 29.86
CA SER A 266 14.36 -1.15 29.60
C SER A 266 14.64 -2.44 28.83
N ASP A 267 13.73 -3.39 28.88
CA ASP A 267 13.91 -4.70 28.24
C ASP A 267 13.33 -4.71 26.81
N VAL A 268 12.63 -3.64 26.44
CA VAL A 268 12.04 -3.49 25.11
C VAL A 268 13.14 -3.19 24.11
N LYS A 269 13.35 -4.12 23.17
CA LYS A 269 14.30 -3.97 22.07
C LYS A 269 13.62 -3.28 20.91
N GLN A 270 14.39 -2.54 20.10
CA GLN A 270 13.89 -1.96 18.87
C GLN A 270 13.29 -3.03 17.96
N GLN A 271 12.09 -2.76 17.42
CA GLN A 271 11.41 -3.62 16.46
C GLN A 271 10.81 -2.75 15.35
N GLY A 272 10.88 -3.27 14.11
CA GLY A 272 10.30 -2.65 12.93
C GLY A 272 10.55 -3.52 11.72
N GLY A 273 9.85 -3.21 10.62
CA GLY A 273 9.93 -3.87 9.33
C GLY A 273 9.96 -2.83 8.21
N GLU A 274 8.94 -2.84 7.33
CA GLU A 274 8.77 -1.82 6.28
C GLU A 274 8.63 -0.40 6.85
N LEU A 275 8.16 -0.27 8.09
CA LEU A 275 8.17 0.93 8.91
C LEU A 275 9.11 0.71 10.09
N ALA A 276 10.00 1.65 10.35
CA ALA A 276 10.93 1.58 11.47
C ALA A 276 11.16 2.96 12.10
N VAL A 277 11.43 2.98 13.40
CA VAL A 277 11.78 4.20 14.15
C VAL A 277 12.96 3.92 15.07
N GLU A 278 13.90 4.84 15.07
CA GLU A 278 15.01 4.88 16.01
C GLU A 278 14.94 6.17 16.82
N LYS A 279 15.10 6.07 18.14
CA LYS A 279 15.19 7.21 19.05
C LYS A 279 16.60 7.27 19.62
N LYS A 280 17.23 8.43 19.47
CA LYS A 280 18.51 8.76 20.11
C LYS A 280 18.40 10.07 20.87
N LEU A 281 18.95 10.10 22.05
CA LEU A 281 19.05 11.29 22.89
C LEU A 281 20.46 11.83 22.89
N TYR A 282 20.56 13.16 22.85
CA TYR A 282 21.83 13.88 22.90
C TYR A 282 21.74 14.98 23.94
N VAL A 283 22.80 15.19 24.69
CA VAL A 283 22.93 16.37 25.55
C VAL A 283 23.69 17.46 24.79
N GLU A 284 23.19 18.70 24.84
CA GLU A 284 23.87 19.84 24.25
C GLU A 284 24.92 20.36 25.26
N ARG A 285 26.20 20.25 24.89
CA ARG A 285 27.32 20.78 25.67
C ARG A 285 27.93 22.00 25.00
N THR A 286 28.29 22.99 25.79
CA THR A 286 29.01 24.17 25.28
C THR A 286 30.50 23.94 25.46
N LEU A 287 31.24 23.90 24.36
CA LEU A 287 32.68 23.76 24.34
C LEU A 287 33.41 25.09 24.62
N THR A 288 34.70 25.00 24.93
CA THR A 288 35.59 26.18 25.05
C THR A 288 35.49 27.01 23.77
N GLY A 289 35.14 28.29 23.89
CA GLY A 289 34.92 29.17 22.76
C GLY A 289 33.43 29.32 22.33
N GLY A 290 32.48 28.77 23.10
CA GLY A 290 31.03 28.97 22.92
C GLY A 290 30.39 28.11 21.83
N LYS A 291 31.12 27.20 21.17
CA LYS A 291 30.62 26.25 20.22
C LYS A 291 29.75 25.20 20.92
N LYS A 292 28.58 24.93 20.40
CA LYS A 292 27.67 23.90 20.90
C LYS A 292 27.89 22.58 20.17
N GLU A 293 27.92 21.50 20.94
CA GLU A 293 28.07 20.13 20.44
C GLU A 293 26.98 19.23 21.04
N LEU A 294 26.45 18.31 20.21
CA LEU A 294 25.54 17.27 20.67
C LEU A 294 26.30 15.99 20.97
N GLN A 295 26.33 15.62 22.24
CA GLN A 295 26.94 14.37 22.69
C GLN A 295 25.88 13.31 22.94
N PRO A 296 26.02 12.08 22.40
CA PRO A 296 25.02 11.03 22.57
C PRO A 296 24.91 10.64 24.06
N ILE A 297 23.67 10.49 24.52
CA ILE A 297 23.37 10.00 25.87
C ILE A 297 23.44 8.47 25.85
N THR A 298 24.25 7.92 26.72
CA THR A 298 24.44 6.49 26.97
C THR A 298 24.13 6.19 28.43
N ALA A 299 24.11 4.91 28.82
CA ALA A 299 23.93 4.51 30.21
C ALA A 299 24.99 5.09 31.19
N SER A 300 26.14 5.54 30.69
CA SER A 300 27.21 6.16 31.46
C SER A 300 27.19 7.69 31.44
N THR A 301 26.24 8.31 30.77
CA THR A 301 26.15 9.78 30.64
C THR A 301 25.42 10.33 31.84
N GLN A 302 26.11 11.16 32.63
CA GLN A 302 25.49 11.92 33.73
C GLN A 302 24.93 13.22 33.21
N LEU A 303 23.64 13.46 33.52
CA LEU A 303 22.93 14.69 33.23
C LEU A 303 22.80 15.53 34.51
N ALA A 304 22.72 16.84 34.35
CA ALA A 304 22.44 17.75 35.45
C ALA A 304 21.09 18.44 35.23
N VAL A 305 20.40 18.82 36.31
CA VAL A 305 19.20 19.65 36.22
C VAL A 305 19.54 20.96 35.48
N GLY A 306 18.73 21.29 34.48
CA GLY A 306 18.96 22.45 33.60
C GLY A 306 19.62 22.08 32.25
N ASP A 307 20.17 20.90 32.09
CA ASP A 307 20.73 20.45 30.82
C ASP A 307 19.69 20.48 29.72
N LYS A 308 20.15 20.81 28.51
CA LYS A 308 19.32 20.69 27.31
C LYS A 308 19.58 19.36 26.63
N VAL A 309 18.54 18.58 26.48
CA VAL A 309 18.53 17.29 25.78
C VAL A 309 17.78 17.41 24.45
N VAL A 310 18.36 16.85 23.39
CA VAL A 310 17.79 16.78 22.07
C VAL A 310 17.37 15.35 21.80
N SER A 311 16.06 15.15 21.54
CA SER A 311 15.53 13.88 21.01
C SER A 311 15.63 13.90 19.48
N ARG A 312 16.32 12.93 18.92
CA ARG A 312 16.43 12.70 17.49
C ARG A 312 15.68 11.41 17.16
N LEU A 313 14.65 11.55 16.35
CA LEU A 313 13.83 10.45 15.85
C LEU A 313 14.16 10.23 14.39
N THR A 314 14.64 9.03 14.05
CA THR A 314 14.90 8.64 12.67
C THR A 314 13.83 7.66 12.23
N ILE A 315 13.01 8.06 11.26
CA ILE A 315 11.94 7.27 10.70
C ILE A 315 12.41 6.72 9.36
N ARG A 316 12.21 5.44 9.13
CA ARG A 316 12.49 4.79 7.83
C ARG A 316 11.24 4.12 7.30
N LEU A 317 10.95 4.37 6.02
CA LEU A 317 9.87 3.74 5.29
C LEU A 317 10.42 3.09 4.01
N ASP A 318 10.07 1.84 3.77
CA ASP A 318 10.43 1.11 2.55
C ASP A 318 9.41 1.33 1.43
N ARG A 319 8.28 1.93 1.73
CA ARG A 319 7.19 2.31 0.82
C ARG A 319 6.48 3.56 1.32
N ALA A 320 5.67 4.19 0.46
CA ALA A 320 4.79 5.27 0.89
C ALA A 320 3.71 4.75 1.85
N MET A 321 3.41 5.50 2.89
CA MET A 321 2.40 5.19 3.90
C MET A 321 1.58 6.43 4.25
N ASP A 322 0.27 6.24 4.43
CA ASP A 322 -0.66 7.30 4.76
C ASP A 322 -1.11 7.21 6.22
N PHE A 323 -1.48 8.34 6.80
CA PHE A 323 -1.98 8.45 8.17
C PHE A 323 -1.08 7.82 9.20
N VAL A 324 0.21 8.22 9.17
CA VAL A 324 1.23 7.71 10.08
C VAL A 324 1.23 8.53 11.36
N GLN A 325 1.14 7.86 12.50
CA GLN A 325 1.26 8.44 13.83
C GLN A 325 2.57 8.00 14.47
N LEU A 326 3.36 8.95 14.95
CA LEU A 326 4.55 8.73 15.76
C LEU A 326 4.32 9.31 17.15
N LYS A 327 4.40 8.48 18.18
CA LYS A 327 4.35 8.89 19.59
C LYS A 327 5.71 8.71 20.22
N ASP A 328 6.33 9.79 20.65
CA ASP A 328 7.57 9.76 21.44
C ASP A 328 7.28 9.99 22.91
N GLN A 329 7.36 8.92 23.70
CA GLN A 329 7.23 9.00 25.15
C GLN A 329 8.46 9.69 25.75
N ARG A 330 8.22 10.43 26.82
CA ARG A 330 9.22 11.25 27.48
C ARG A 330 9.47 10.75 28.91
N GLY A 331 10.72 10.72 29.31
CA GLY A 331 11.08 10.44 30.71
C GLY A 331 10.55 11.53 31.65
N ALA A 332 10.17 11.15 32.87
CA ALA A 332 9.58 12.06 33.85
C ALA A 332 10.53 13.19 34.33
N CYS A 333 11.84 13.08 34.04
CA CYS A 333 12.82 14.13 34.27
C CYS A 333 12.86 15.21 33.18
N PHE A 334 12.19 15.03 32.06
CA PHE A 334 12.26 15.93 30.92
C PHE A 334 11.01 16.80 30.78
N GLU A 335 11.21 18.09 30.59
CA GLU A 335 10.18 19.05 30.22
C GLU A 335 10.36 19.54 28.79
N PRO A 336 9.30 19.65 27.98
CA PRO A 336 9.41 20.14 26.61
C PRO A 336 9.80 21.62 26.62
N MET A 337 10.82 21.97 25.79
CA MET A 337 11.20 23.38 25.63
C MET A 337 10.22 24.16 24.74
N ASN A 338 9.43 23.46 23.93
CA ASN A 338 8.34 24.04 23.16
C ASN A 338 7.07 23.32 23.56
N SER A 339 6.08 24.06 24.05
CA SER A 339 4.80 23.55 24.55
C SER A 339 3.63 23.79 23.59
N LEU A 340 3.86 24.41 22.41
CA LEU A 340 2.79 24.73 21.48
C LEU A 340 2.63 23.61 20.46
N SER A 341 1.43 23.03 20.45
CA SER A 341 0.97 22.13 19.39
C SER A 341 0.68 22.90 18.11
N GLY A 342 0.77 22.27 16.95
CA GLY A 342 0.45 22.89 15.67
C GLY A 342 1.15 22.25 14.48
N TYR A 343 0.83 22.76 13.29
CA TYR A 343 1.46 22.33 12.05
C TYR A 343 2.91 22.81 11.93
N ARG A 344 3.77 21.93 11.42
CA ARG A 344 5.19 22.19 11.19
C ARG A 344 5.63 21.63 9.85
N TRP A 345 6.72 22.20 9.33
CA TRP A 345 7.40 21.74 8.12
C TRP A 345 8.87 21.52 8.42
N ASN A 346 9.39 20.36 8.04
CA ASN A 346 10.80 20.05 8.17
C ASN A 346 11.24 19.09 7.07
N GLY A 347 12.33 19.38 6.37
CA GLY A 347 12.91 18.50 5.35
C GLY A 347 11.95 18.13 4.21
N GLY A 348 11.01 19.00 3.87
CA GLY A 348 10.05 18.78 2.78
C GLY A 348 8.78 18.01 3.18
N ILE A 349 8.62 17.67 4.46
CA ILE A 349 7.40 17.04 4.99
C ILE A 349 6.64 17.99 5.91
N GLY A 350 5.29 17.98 5.77
CA GLY A 350 4.36 18.65 6.67
C GLY A 350 3.80 17.66 7.68
N TYR A 351 3.67 18.09 8.92
CA TYR A 351 3.10 17.26 9.99
C TYR A 351 2.49 18.11 11.10
N TYR A 352 1.52 17.55 11.80
CA TYR A 352 0.97 18.16 13.01
C TYR A 352 1.71 17.61 14.23
N VAL A 353 2.08 18.48 15.15
CA VAL A 353 2.70 18.11 16.44
C VAL A 353 1.71 18.40 17.56
N GLU A 354 1.48 17.42 18.40
CA GLU A 354 0.74 17.54 19.64
C GLU A 354 1.68 17.28 20.82
N ILE A 355 1.71 18.20 21.77
CA ILE A 355 2.57 18.11 22.92
C ILE A 355 1.72 17.83 24.15
N GLU A 356 1.92 16.66 24.73
CA GLU A 356 1.28 16.18 25.94
C GLU A 356 2.30 16.15 27.11
N ASP A 357 1.82 15.92 28.34
CA ASP A 357 2.66 15.86 29.53
C ASP A 357 3.73 14.77 29.48
N ALA A 358 3.37 13.59 28.97
CA ALA A 358 4.24 12.42 28.95
C ALA A 358 4.76 12.04 27.55
N SER A 359 4.34 12.73 26.48
CA SER A 359 4.71 12.40 25.10
C SER A 359 4.67 13.61 24.18
N THR A 360 5.30 13.45 23.03
CA THR A 360 5.13 14.31 21.86
C THR A 360 4.65 13.44 20.71
N ASN A 361 3.49 13.78 20.16
CA ASN A 361 2.86 13.04 19.08
C ASN A 361 3.04 13.80 17.76
N PHE A 362 3.34 13.06 16.68
CA PHE A 362 3.50 13.60 15.35
C PHE A 362 2.52 12.87 14.44
N PHE A 363 1.76 13.62 13.65
CA PHE A 363 0.77 13.08 12.72
C PHE A 363 1.13 13.51 11.31
N PHE A 364 1.28 12.53 10.44
CA PHE A 364 1.60 12.71 9.03
C PHE A 364 0.43 12.23 8.18
N ASP A 365 -0.06 13.08 7.29
CA ASP A 365 -1.10 12.66 6.34
C ASP A 365 -0.54 11.62 5.38
N SER A 366 0.70 11.81 4.93
CA SER A 366 1.40 10.88 4.05
C SER A 366 2.91 11.04 4.18
N LEU A 367 3.63 9.91 4.14
CA LEU A 367 5.08 9.84 4.08
C LEU A 367 5.48 8.99 2.88
N SER A 368 6.31 9.54 2.00
CA SER A 368 6.91 8.78 0.90
C SER A 368 7.96 7.79 1.40
N LYS A 369 8.35 6.82 0.58
CA LYS A 369 9.52 5.98 0.85
C LYS A 369 10.75 6.83 1.10
N GLY A 370 11.46 6.60 2.19
CA GLY A 370 12.64 7.37 2.53
C GLY A 370 13.04 7.29 4.00
N VAL A 371 13.97 8.17 4.37
CA VAL A 371 14.44 8.35 5.73
C VAL A 371 14.19 9.79 6.16
N TYR A 372 13.53 9.97 7.29
CA TYR A 372 13.18 11.27 7.83
C TYR A 372 13.76 11.42 9.22
N VAL A 373 14.28 12.59 9.53
CA VAL A 373 14.87 12.90 10.85
C VAL A 373 14.10 14.06 11.45
N LEU A 374 13.56 13.84 12.63
CA LEU A 374 12.93 14.87 13.47
C LEU A 374 13.78 15.12 14.69
N GLU A 375 13.96 16.39 15.05
CA GLU A 375 14.68 16.80 16.25
C GLU A 375 13.87 17.81 17.03
N TYR A 376 13.82 17.63 18.34
CA TYR A 376 13.26 18.60 19.26
C TYR A 376 13.90 18.48 20.64
N SER A 377 13.71 19.47 21.50
CA SER A 377 14.49 19.60 22.71
C SER A 377 13.66 19.55 23.98
N TYR A 378 14.26 18.98 25.01
CA TYR A 378 13.81 18.97 26.39
C TYR A 378 14.77 19.74 27.28
N ARG A 379 14.28 20.15 28.45
CA ARG A 379 15.08 20.58 29.59
C ARG A 379 15.01 19.50 30.66
N VAL A 380 16.15 19.17 31.27
CA VAL A 380 16.20 18.29 32.41
C VAL A 380 15.70 19.07 33.64
N ALA A 381 14.64 18.58 34.29
CA ALA A 381 13.93 19.30 35.34
C ALA A 381 14.08 18.66 36.73
N ARG A 382 14.40 17.36 36.79
CA ARG A 382 14.42 16.60 38.05
C ARG A 382 15.60 15.65 38.11
N SER A 383 16.25 15.58 39.32
CA SER A 383 17.29 14.59 39.60
C SER A 383 16.69 13.21 39.89
N GLY A 384 17.49 12.16 39.67
CA GLY A 384 17.14 10.75 39.91
C GLY A 384 17.45 9.85 38.71
N GLN A 385 16.98 8.62 38.80
CA GLN A 385 17.12 7.63 37.72
C GLN A 385 15.79 7.43 36.99
N TYR A 386 15.84 7.49 35.67
CA TYR A 386 14.61 7.47 34.83
C TYR A 386 14.81 6.61 33.58
N GLU A 387 13.71 6.12 33.06
CA GLU A 387 13.62 5.61 31.69
C GLU A 387 13.23 6.76 30.76
N ALA A 388 13.92 6.90 29.64
CA ALA A 388 13.70 8.00 28.70
C ALA A 388 12.46 7.84 27.81
N GLY A 389 11.78 6.69 27.92
CA GLY A 389 10.58 6.36 27.15
C GLY A 389 10.89 5.86 25.74
N LEU A 390 9.89 5.26 25.11
CA LEU A 390 9.95 4.70 23.76
C LEU A 390 9.38 5.67 22.73
N ALA A 391 9.87 5.58 21.51
CA ALA A 391 9.15 6.09 20.34
C ALA A 391 8.40 4.93 19.69
N THR A 392 7.10 5.10 19.44
CA THR A 392 6.25 4.13 18.72
C THR A 392 5.69 4.80 17.48
N ILE A 393 5.70 4.11 16.35
CA ILE A 393 5.18 4.60 15.09
C ILE A 393 4.25 3.55 14.49
N GLN A 394 3.13 3.98 13.90
CA GLN A 394 2.17 3.10 13.25
C GLN A 394 1.35 3.82 12.18
N CYS A 395 0.82 3.05 11.23
CA CYS A 395 -0.24 3.51 10.35
C CYS A 395 -1.58 3.39 11.06
N ALA A 396 -2.35 4.48 11.13
CA ALA A 396 -3.61 4.52 11.89
C ALA A 396 -4.65 3.52 11.36
N TYR A 397 -4.70 3.29 10.05
CA TYR A 397 -5.67 2.41 9.39
C TYR A 397 -5.10 1.06 8.94
N ALA A 398 -3.79 0.85 9.12
CA ALA A 398 -3.07 -0.39 8.80
C ALA A 398 -2.10 -0.72 9.94
N PRO A 399 -2.61 -1.14 11.11
CA PRO A 399 -1.82 -1.31 12.35
C PRO A 399 -0.75 -2.41 12.27
N GLU A 400 -0.79 -3.26 11.24
CA GLU A 400 0.28 -4.20 10.91
C GLU A 400 1.60 -3.50 10.55
N TYR A 401 1.54 -2.24 10.09
CA TYR A 401 2.70 -1.38 9.90
C TYR A 401 2.94 -0.59 11.19
N ALA A 402 3.58 -1.23 12.14
CA ALA A 402 3.95 -0.64 13.42
C ALA A 402 5.40 -0.95 13.77
N ALA A 403 6.03 -0.03 14.47
CA ALA A 403 7.39 -0.19 14.95
C ALA A 403 7.59 0.57 16.27
N HIS A 404 8.63 0.22 17.01
CA HIS A 404 9.05 0.96 18.19
C HIS A 404 10.57 0.96 18.35
N SER A 405 11.07 2.01 19.01
CA SER A 405 12.47 2.12 19.41
C SER A 405 12.76 1.32 20.69
N ALA A 406 14.02 1.21 21.05
CA ALA A 406 14.43 0.89 22.41
C ALA A 406 14.31 2.12 23.32
N SER A 407 14.28 1.91 24.64
CA SER A 407 14.45 2.96 25.65
C SER A 407 15.92 3.07 26.10
N VAL A 408 16.25 4.20 26.71
CA VAL A 408 17.56 4.45 27.32
C VAL A 408 17.34 4.85 28.77
N LYS A 409 18.13 4.27 29.69
CA LYS A 409 18.20 4.74 31.08
C LYS A 409 18.99 6.02 31.15
N VAL A 410 18.51 6.98 31.90
CA VAL A 410 19.18 8.25 32.16
C VAL A 410 19.32 8.49 33.65
N GLU A 411 20.49 8.99 34.05
CA GLU A 411 20.80 9.38 35.42
C GLU A 411 21.01 10.89 35.46
N VAL A 412 20.34 11.54 36.38
CA VAL A 412 20.39 13.00 36.57
C VAL A 412 20.81 13.32 38.00
N GLU A 413 21.85 14.09 38.13
CA GLU A 413 22.35 14.66 39.38
C GLU A 413 21.58 15.93 39.79
#